data_d14e502aca944967fef2162f8ee5c49b
#
_entry.id   d14e502aca944967fef2162f8ee5c49b
#
_cell.length_a   1.000
_cell.length_b   1.000
_cell.length_c   1.000
_cell.angle_alpha   90.00
_cell.angle_beta   90.00
_cell.angle_gamma   90.00
#
_symmetry.space_group_name_H-M   'P 1'
#
loop_
_entity.id
_entity.type
_entity.pdbx_description
1 polymer ?
#
loop_
_entity_poly.entity_id
_entity_poly.type
_entity_poly.pdbx_seq_one_letter_code
_entity_poly.pdbx_strand_id
1 'polypeptide(L)'
;MADQIPDPDFKPGLEGVIAFESTIAEPDKEGGALRYRGVDINDLVGHVSFGHVWGLLVDNKFNPGLPPAEPYPLPVHTGDVRVDVQSVLAMLAPVWGFKPTLDIDAAEVRDNLARAAVMAFIPCSAAETQ
;
A
#
# COMPACT_ATOMS: atom_id res chain seq x y z
N MET A 1 -30.59 -14.39 -35.08
CA MET A 1 -29.51 -14.25 -34.12
C MET A 1 -28.27 -14.03 -34.96
N ALA A 2 -27.74 -12.82 -35.01
CA ALA A 2 -26.50 -12.55 -35.71
C ALA A 2 -25.36 -13.15 -34.86
N ASP A 3 -24.63 -14.12 -35.44
CA ASP A 3 -23.36 -14.58 -34.87
C ASP A 3 -22.43 -13.38 -34.78
N GLN A 4 -22.27 -12.84 -33.58
CA GLN A 4 -21.22 -11.87 -33.31
C GLN A 4 -19.89 -12.61 -33.45
N ILE A 5 -19.13 -12.27 -34.49
CA ILE A 5 -17.74 -12.69 -34.62
C ILE A 5 -17.02 -12.17 -33.38
N PRO A 6 -16.46 -13.05 -32.51
CA PRO A 6 -15.74 -12.59 -31.33
C PRO A 6 -14.61 -11.66 -31.74
N ASP A 7 -14.49 -10.52 -31.08
CA ASP A 7 -13.35 -9.62 -31.23
C ASP A 7 -12.05 -10.42 -31.01
N PRO A 8 -11.13 -10.47 -31.98
CA PRO A 8 -9.90 -11.26 -31.89
C PRO A 8 -9.02 -10.82 -30.70
N ASP A 9 -9.21 -9.59 -30.21
CA ASP A 9 -8.47 -9.05 -29.07
C ASP A 9 -9.16 -9.33 -27.72
N PHE A 10 -10.39 -9.89 -27.75
CA PHE A 10 -11.11 -10.26 -26.54
C PHE A 10 -10.51 -11.51 -25.89
N LYS A 11 -9.97 -11.36 -24.67
CA LYS A 11 -9.42 -12.43 -23.86
C LYS A 11 -10.35 -12.70 -22.67
N PRO A 12 -11.11 -13.81 -22.65
CA PRO A 12 -11.94 -14.16 -21.49
C PRO A 12 -11.09 -14.29 -20.22
N GLY A 13 -11.51 -13.62 -19.14
CA GLY A 13 -10.79 -13.66 -17.86
C GLY A 13 -9.44 -12.94 -17.84
N LEU A 14 -9.11 -12.17 -18.88
CA LEU A 14 -7.85 -11.42 -19.02
C LEU A 14 -6.58 -12.31 -19.04
N GLU A 15 -6.70 -13.59 -19.27
CA GLU A 15 -5.56 -14.50 -19.35
C GLU A 15 -4.62 -14.09 -20.50
N GLY A 16 -3.34 -13.91 -20.16
CA GLY A 16 -2.30 -13.49 -21.10
C GLY A 16 -2.36 -12.03 -21.54
N VAL A 17 -3.28 -11.22 -20.98
CA VAL A 17 -3.32 -9.77 -21.21
C VAL A 17 -2.27 -9.08 -20.34
N ILE A 18 -1.32 -8.40 -20.98
CA ILE A 18 -0.33 -7.58 -20.29
C ILE A 18 -0.95 -6.20 -20.04
N ALA A 19 -1.20 -5.86 -18.78
CA ALA A 19 -1.79 -4.57 -18.41
C ALA A 19 -0.74 -3.45 -18.34
N PHE A 20 0.41 -3.73 -17.74
CA PHE A 20 1.52 -2.77 -17.61
C PHE A 20 2.81 -3.50 -17.22
N GLU A 21 3.93 -2.80 -17.37
CA GLU A 21 5.23 -3.22 -16.87
C GLU A 21 5.45 -2.67 -15.45
N SER A 22 6.02 -3.47 -14.55
CA SER A 22 6.31 -3.07 -13.17
C SER A 22 7.70 -3.51 -12.77
N THR A 23 8.40 -2.63 -12.03
CA THR A 23 9.70 -2.92 -11.40
C THR A 23 9.58 -3.14 -9.88
N ILE A 24 8.36 -3.11 -9.34
CA ILE A 24 8.12 -3.16 -7.88
C ILE A 24 8.20 -4.58 -7.36
N ALA A 25 7.56 -5.53 -8.05
CA ALA A 25 7.52 -6.91 -7.63
C ALA A 25 7.69 -7.84 -8.83
N GLU A 26 8.46 -8.89 -8.65
CA GLU A 26 8.71 -9.94 -9.63
C GLU A 26 8.34 -11.30 -9.02
N PRO A 27 7.12 -11.80 -9.27
CA PRO A 27 6.78 -13.16 -8.91
C PRO A 27 7.41 -14.14 -9.92
N ASP A 28 8.01 -15.20 -9.42
CA ASP A 28 8.44 -16.30 -10.28
C ASP A 28 7.21 -17.01 -10.87
N LYS A 29 7.21 -17.22 -12.18
CA LYS A 29 6.12 -17.91 -12.89
C LYS A 29 5.94 -19.36 -12.44
N GLU A 30 7.00 -20.00 -11.96
CA GLU A 30 7.00 -21.35 -11.43
C GLU A 30 6.65 -21.40 -9.93
N GLY A 31 6.40 -20.23 -9.30
CA GLY A 31 5.93 -20.13 -7.92
C GLY A 31 7.01 -20.31 -6.85
N GLY A 32 8.29 -20.28 -7.21
CA GLY A 32 9.41 -20.53 -6.30
C GLY A 32 9.97 -19.31 -5.59
N ALA A 33 9.80 -18.12 -6.14
CA ALA A 33 10.39 -16.89 -5.60
C ALA A 33 9.49 -15.67 -5.78
N LEU A 34 9.56 -14.74 -4.84
CA LEU A 34 8.98 -13.42 -4.94
C LEU A 34 10.06 -12.39 -4.57
N ARG A 35 10.28 -11.43 -5.45
CA ARG A 35 11.24 -10.35 -5.21
C ARG A 35 10.54 -9.00 -5.18
N TYR A 36 10.94 -8.17 -4.22
CA TYR A 36 10.56 -6.77 -4.14
C TYR A 36 11.75 -5.90 -4.54
N ARG A 37 11.65 -5.18 -5.66
CA ARG A 37 12.76 -4.38 -6.21
C ARG A 37 14.07 -5.17 -6.33
N GLY A 38 13.97 -6.46 -6.72
CA GLY A 38 15.12 -7.35 -6.87
C GLY A 38 15.59 -8.04 -5.59
N VAL A 39 15.07 -7.68 -4.42
CA VAL A 39 15.41 -8.33 -3.13
C VAL A 39 14.45 -9.49 -2.87
N ASP A 40 15.00 -10.67 -2.55
CA ASP A 40 14.18 -11.84 -2.24
C ASP A 40 13.36 -11.62 -0.97
N ILE A 41 12.08 -12.04 -1.00
CA ILE A 41 11.20 -11.85 0.15
C ILE A 41 11.68 -12.59 1.40
N ASN A 42 12.40 -13.71 1.25
CA ASN A 42 12.97 -14.46 2.37
C ASN A 42 14.08 -13.69 3.09
N ASP A 43 14.78 -12.80 2.38
CA ASP A 43 15.77 -11.90 2.98
C ASP A 43 15.13 -10.71 3.73
N LEU A 44 13.86 -10.43 3.47
CA LEU A 44 13.12 -9.34 4.10
C LEU A 44 12.32 -9.80 5.32
N VAL A 45 11.63 -10.94 5.22
CA VAL A 45 10.75 -11.44 6.26
C VAL A 45 11.52 -11.82 7.52
N GLY A 46 11.18 -11.17 8.64
CA GLY A 46 11.86 -11.39 9.93
C GLY A 46 13.23 -10.70 10.08
N HIS A 47 13.77 -10.08 9.01
CA HIS A 47 15.08 -9.40 9.04
C HIS A 47 14.96 -7.88 8.89
N VAL A 48 13.92 -7.42 8.20
CA VAL A 48 13.72 -6.00 7.89
C VAL A 48 12.35 -5.55 8.40
N SER A 49 12.28 -4.36 9.02
CA SER A 49 11.00 -3.82 9.49
C SER A 49 10.08 -3.46 8.32
N PHE A 50 8.77 -3.50 8.58
CA PHE A 50 7.76 -3.10 7.59
C PHE A 50 8.02 -1.69 7.02
N GLY A 51 8.41 -0.74 7.88
CA GLY A 51 8.72 0.63 7.43
C GLY A 51 9.86 0.70 6.42
N HIS A 52 10.89 -0.12 6.58
CA HIS A 52 11.99 -0.21 5.62
C HIS A 52 11.57 -0.93 4.32
N VAL A 53 10.74 -1.99 4.42
CA VAL A 53 10.18 -2.65 3.23
C VAL A 53 9.30 -1.69 2.44
N TRP A 54 8.49 -0.87 3.12
CA TRP A 54 7.71 0.19 2.49
C TRP A 54 8.64 1.16 1.72
N GLY A 55 9.74 1.61 2.33
CA GLY A 55 10.74 2.45 1.67
C GLY A 55 11.35 1.77 0.44
N LEU A 56 11.69 0.49 0.53
CA LEU A 56 12.18 -0.28 -0.61
C LEU A 56 11.19 -0.26 -1.78
N LEU A 57 9.91 -0.50 -1.51
CA LEU A 57 8.88 -0.56 -2.54
C LEU A 57 8.61 0.82 -3.18
N VAL A 58 8.53 1.87 -2.37
CA VAL A 58 8.14 3.22 -2.83
C VAL A 58 9.35 4.01 -3.33
N ASP A 59 10.46 4.02 -2.57
CA ASP A 59 11.64 4.86 -2.82
C ASP A 59 12.79 4.08 -3.47
N ASN A 60 12.66 2.77 -3.68
CA ASN A 60 13.72 1.86 -4.12
C ASN A 60 14.95 1.88 -3.19
N LYS A 61 14.74 2.09 -1.89
CA LYS A 61 15.77 2.08 -0.85
C LYS A 61 15.13 1.93 0.53
N PHE A 62 15.85 1.30 1.46
CA PHE A 62 15.31 1.01 2.79
C PHE A 62 15.11 2.25 3.67
N ASN A 63 15.94 3.25 3.50
CA ASN A 63 15.92 4.46 4.32
C ASN A 63 15.48 5.69 3.50
N PRO A 64 14.70 6.60 4.12
CA PRO A 64 14.31 6.66 5.53
C PRO A 64 13.19 5.70 5.93
N GLY A 65 12.47 5.07 4.99
CA GLY A 65 11.31 4.23 5.27
C GLY A 65 10.07 5.03 5.69
N LEU A 66 9.23 4.42 6.55
CA LEU A 66 8.08 5.11 7.14
C LEU A 66 8.51 6.03 8.28
N PRO A 67 7.90 7.23 8.40
CA PRO A 67 8.11 8.11 9.54
C PRO A 67 7.51 7.49 10.83
N PRO A 68 7.87 8.00 12.02
CA PRO A 68 7.18 7.66 13.24
C PRO A 68 5.72 8.11 13.19
N ALA A 69 4.83 7.40 13.91
CA ALA A 69 3.44 7.80 14.04
C ALA A 69 3.32 9.17 14.74
N GLU A 70 2.49 10.03 14.19
CA GLU A 70 2.18 11.31 14.80
C GLU A 70 1.05 11.15 15.84
N PRO A 71 1.06 11.91 16.95
CA PRO A 71 -0.06 11.92 17.89
C PRO A 71 -1.34 12.34 17.19
N TYR A 72 -2.34 11.48 17.23
CA TYR A 72 -3.66 11.76 16.64
C TYR A 72 -4.73 11.19 17.56
N PRO A 73 -5.59 12.05 18.15
CA PRO A 73 -6.70 11.55 18.94
C PRO A 73 -7.67 10.81 18.03
N LEU A 74 -7.86 9.51 18.28
CA LEU A 74 -8.82 8.72 17.52
C LEU A 74 -10.22 9.32 17.67
N PRO A 75 -10.88 9.74 16.57
CA PRO A 75 -12.19 10.36 16.64
C PRO A 75 -13.28 9.36 17.03
N VAL A 76 -13.04 8.09 16.77
CA VAL A 76 -13.92 6.97 17.06
C VAL A 76 -13.08 5.82 17.59
N HIS A 77 -13.49 5.25 18.73
CA HIS A 77 -12.87 4.07 19.30
C HIS A 77 -13.99 3.10 19.70
N THR A 78 -14.28 2.17 18.77
CA THR A 78 -15.36 1.21 18.92
C THR A 78 -14.90 -0.12 19.51
N GLY A 79 -13.59 -0.40 19.44
CA GLY A 79 -13.01 -1.72 19.72
C GLY A 79 -13.07 -2.68 18.53
N ASP A 80 -13.73 -2.31 17.43
CA ASP A 80 -13.60 -3.02 16.14
C ASP A 80 -12.51 -2.32 15.30
N VAL A 81 -11.37 -3.00 15.14
CA VAL A 81 -10.20 -2.47 14.41
C VAL A 81 -10.56 -2.00 13.01
N ARG A 82 -11.45 -2.70 12.30
CA ARG A 82 -11.84 -2.34 10.92
C ARG A 82 -12.59 -1.02 10.90
N VAL A 83 -13.52 -0.82 11.85
CA VAL A 83 -14.29 0.42 11.98
C VAL A 83 -13.37 1.57 12.37
N ASP A 84 -12.46 1.33 13.31
CA ASP A 84 -11.56 2.35 13.85
C ASP A 84 -10.54 2.79 12.78
N VAL A 85 -9.92 1.86 12.04
CA VAL A 85 -9.02 2.16 10.90
C VAL A 85 -9.75 2.97 9.82
N GLN A 86 -10.94 2.53 9.42
CA GLN A 86 -11.72 3.21 8.38
C GLN A 86 -12.09 4.64 8.80
N SER A 87 -12.49 4.82 10.05
CA SER A 87 -12.86 6.13 10.60
C SER A 87 -11.67 7.08 10.67
N VAL A 88 -10.51 6.59 11.15
CA VAL A 88 -9.27 7.38 11.19
C VAL A 88 -8.87 7.83 9.79
N LEU A 89 -8.77 6.91 8.85
CA LEU A 89 -8.34 7.23 7.49
C LEU A 89 -9.26 8.22 6.79
N ALA A 90 -10.57 8.09 6.99
CA ALA A 90 -11.56 9.03 6.41
C ALA A 90 -11.37 10.46 6.93
N MET A 91 -10.90 10.62 8.17
CA MET A 91 -10.73 11.94 8.79
C MET A 91 -9.33 12.53 8.62
N LEU A 92 -8.31 11.73 8.25
CA LEU A 92 -6.94 12.22 8.15
C LEU A 92 -6.80 13.41 7.18
N ALA A 93 -7.34 13.27 5.98
CA ALA A 93 -7.18 14.30 4.96
C ALA A 93 -7.73 15.66 5.40
N PRO A 94 -8.98 15.78 5.89
CA PRO A 94 -9.50 17.07 6.32
C PRO A 94 -8.82 17.60 7.60
N VAL A 95 -8.45 16.73 8.55
CA VAL A 95 -7.82 17.15 9.82
C VAL A 95 -6.40 17.62 9.62
N TRP A 96 -5.61 16.94 8.80
CA TRP A 96 -4.23 17.32 8.51
C TRP A 96 -4.08 18.27 7.33
N GLY A 97 -5.19 18.65 6.69
CA GLY A 97 -5.19 19.58 5.57
C GLY A 97 -4.52 19.02 4.32
N PHE A 98 -4.60 17.70 4.10
CA PHE A 98 -4.08 17.12 2.87
C PHE A 98 -4.80 17.70 1.66
N LYS A 99 -4.01 18.17 0.70
CA LYS A 99 -4.52 18.63 -0.58
C LYS A 99 -4.78 17.45 -1.51
N PRO A 100 -5.65 17.62 -2.53
CA PRO A 100 -5.79 16.63 -3.59
C PRO A 100 -4.43 16.28 -4.21
N THR A 101 -4.19 15.02 -4.50
CA THR A 101 -2.90 14.55 -5.03
C THR A 101 -2.54 15.15 -6.39
N LEU A 102 -3.51 15.68 -7.13
CA LEU A 102 -3.28 16.39 -8.40
C LEU A 102 -2.76 17.82 -8.21
N ASP A 103 -2.88 18.39 -7.00
CA ASP A 103 -2.51 19.78 -6.69
C ASP A 103 -1.16 19.89 -5.98
N ILE A 104 -0.47 18.78 -5.77
CA ILE A 104 0.80 18.71 -5.03
C ILE A 104 1.85 17.92 -5.84
N ASP A 105 3.11 18.10 -5.51
CA ASP A 105 4.20 17.36 -6.15
C ASP A 105 4.33 15.93 -5.63
N ALA A 106 5.12 15.12 -6.34
CA ALA A 106 5.29 13.70 -6.01
C ALA A 106 5.94 13.48 -4.63
N ALA A 107 6.79 14.38 -4.16
CA ALA A 107 7.42 14.26 -2.85
C ALA A 107 6.38 14.50 -1.73
N GLU A 108 5.53 15.52 -1.87
CA GLU A 108 4.44 15.78 -0.93
C GLU A 108 3.40 14.65 -0.95
N VAL A 109 3.08 14.09 -2.13
CA VAL A 109 2.21 12.88 -2.24
C VAL A 109 2.83 11.72 -1.46
N ARG A 110 4.10 11.43 -1.69
CA ARG A 110 4.84 10.36 -1.01
C ARG A 110 4.78 10.52 0.51
N ASP A 111 5.04 11.72 1.01
CA ASP A 111 5.08 11.99 2.45
C ASP A 111 3.68 11.92 3.09
N ASN A 112 2.66 12.42 2.43
CA ASN A 112 1.27 12.29 2.89
C ASN A 112 0.81 10.85 2.93
N LEU A 113 1.17 10.03 1.93
CA LEU A 113 0.87 8.60 1.92
C LEU A 113 1.62 7.84 3.01
N ALA A 114 2.89 8.17 3.27
CA ALA A 114 3.67 7.59 4.34
C ALA A 114 3.05 7.87 5.71
N ARG A 115 2.65 9.11 5.97
CA ARG A 115 1.95 9.52 7.21
C ARG A 115 0.62 8.79 7.36
N ALA A 116 -0.18 8.70 6.30
CA ALA A 116 -1.45 7.98 6.32
C ALA A 116 -1.26 6.47 6.58
N ALA A 117 -0.25 5.86 5.97
CA ALA A 117 0.06 4.44 6.16
C ALA A 117 0.39 4.13 7.63
N VAL A 118 1.24 4.95 8.28
CA VAL A 118 1.58 4.76 9.68
C VAL A 118 0.36 4.89 10.59
N MET A 119 -0.52 5.84 10.31
CA MET A 119 -1.73 6.05 11.11
C MET A 119 -2.72 4.90 11.04
N ALA A 120 -2.73 4.14 9.94
CA ALA A 120 -3.56 2.94 9.81
C ALA A 120 -3.18 1.82 10.79
N PHE A 121 -1.95 1.81 11.32
CA PHE A 121 -1.48 0.79 12.26
C PHE A 121 -1.80 1.11 13.72
N ILE A 122 -2.12 2.36 14.07
CA ILE A 122 -2.40 2.75 15.47
C ILE A 122 -3.59 1.98 16.06
N PRO A 123 -4.76 1.88 15.39
CA PRO A 123 -5.87 1.10 15.92
C PRO A 123 -5.54 -0.38 16.05
N CYS A 124 -4.69 -0.93 15.18
CA CYS A 124 -4.28 -2.32 15.23
C CYS A 124 -3.43 -2.61 16.48
N SER A 125 -2.49 -1.74 16.83
CA SER A 125 -1.64 -1.92 18.00
C SER A 125 -2.38 -1.74 19.34
N ALA A 126 -3.43 -0.93 19.37
CA ALA A 126 -4.26 -0.75 20.56
C ALA A 126 -5.14 -1.99 20.88
N ALA A 127 -5.46 -2.79 19.87
CA ALA A 127 -6.27 -4.01 20.04
C ALA A 127 -5.48 -5.18 20.67
N GLU A 128 -4.15 -5.18 20.58
CA GLU A 128 -3.29 -6.24 21.14
C GLU A 128 -3.05 -6.07 22.65
N THR A 129 -3.48 -4.95 23.24
CA THR A 129 -3.20 -4.62 24.65
C THR A 129 -4.40 -4.87 25.57
N GLN A 130 -5.50 -5.43 25.06
CA GLN A 130 -6.68 -5.87 25.80
C GLN A 130 -6.75 -7.40 25.90
#